data_e847afe0ebb92994f1454012133b2144
#
_entry.id   e847afe0ebb92994f1454012133b2144
#
_cell.length_a   1.000
_cell.length_b   1.000
_cell.length_c   1.000
_cell.angle_alpha   90.00
_cell.angle_beta   90.00
_cell.angle_gamma   90.00
#
_symmetry.space_group_name_H-M   'P 1'
#
loop_
_entity.id
_entity.type
_entity.pdbx_description
1 polymer ?
#
loop_
_entity_poly.entity_id
_entity_poly.type
_entity_poly.pdbx_seq_one_letter_code
_entity_poly.pdbx_strand_id
1 'polypeptide(L)'
;ETLKSNGVTPIVSGTKNAWPAAAWFDYLNMRVNGPEFHINLMLGTEKYDDPRVKKAFEYWAELLDNGYFIENAASYDWQDVLPFMLQEKAAMYLMGQFVMDSIPEENKADYDFFRFPIIDPAVPIGEDAPTDGYFAAANAPHPEAAKQFLAFLGSKEVQTYVAEELKRLPTNTEVDTSSFPEASKKGMELLAGADYIAQFFDRDTTPEMAEKGMAAFQAFWNDTTQIDTILADLEKERALIFAAE
;
A
#
# COMPACT_ATOMS: atom_id res chain seq x y z
N GLU A 1 7.92 18.10 10.78
CA GLU A 1 8.07 19.52 11.22
C GLU A 1 9.24 20.22 10.53
N THR A 2 10.44 19.65 10.54
CA THR A 2 11.65 20.27 9.96
C THR A 2 11.46 20.63 8.48
N LEU A 3 10.94 19.72 7.65
CA LEU A 3 10.67 20.00 6.24
C LEU A 3 9.67 21.14 6.08
N LYS A 4 8.54 21.06 6.79
CA LYS A 4 7.49 22.07 6.73
C LYS A 4 7.99 23.45 7.16
N SER A 5 8.79 23.54 8.22
CA SER A 5 9.37 24.81 8.69
C SER A 5 10.37 25.43 7.69
N ASN A 6 10.92 24.62 6.78
CA ASN A 6 11.78 25.06 5.67
C ASN A 6 11.03 25.25 4.35
N GLY A 7 9.69 25.22 4.36
CA GLY A 7 8.88 25.48 3.19
C GLY A 7 8.74 24.30 2.21
N VAL A 8 9.12 23.09 2.64
CA VAL A 8 8.98 21.86 1.86
C VAL A 8 7.79 21.06 2.41
N THR A 9 6.86 20.66 1.56
CA THR A 9 5.78 19.77 1.96
C THR A 9 6.37 18.41 2.36
N PRO A 10 6.13 17.92 3.59
CA PRO A 10 6.73 16.66 4.03
C PRO A 10 6.34 15.47 3.17
N ILE A 11 5.07 15.34 2.80
CA ILE A 11 4.51 14.12 2.19
C ILE A 11 3.61 14.48 1.02
N VAL A 12 3.75 13.76 -0.09
CA VAL A 12 2.74 13.75 -1.16
C VAL A 12 1.86 12.52 -1.05
N SER A 13 0.61 12.67 -1.43
CA SER A 13 -0.31 11.57 -1.72
C SER A 13 -1.43 12.07 -2.61
N GLY A 14 -1.74 11.34 -3.67
CA GLY A 14 -2.93 11.60 -4.50
C GLY A 14 -4.00 10.57 -4.12
N THR A 15 -5.15 11.02 -3.60
CA THR A 15 -6.19 10.12 -3.08
C THR A 15 -7.45 10.06 -3.94
N LYS A 16 -7.41 10.64 -5.15
CA LYS A 16 -8.55 10.62 -6.08
C LYS A 16 -9.08 9.21 -6.36
N ASN A 17 -8.19 8.24 -6.50
CA ASN A 17 -8.54 6.84 -6.73
C ASN A 17 -8.68 6.03 -5.44
N ALA A 18 -8.79 6.66 -4.29
CA ALA A 18 -9.02 6.10 -2.96
C ALA A 18 -7.95 5.12 -2.44
N TRP A 19 -7.36 4.23 -3.27
CA TRP A 19 -6.41 3.22 -2.82
C TRP A 19 -5.14 3.77 -2.13
N PRO A 20 -4.59 4.97 -2.48
CA PRO A 20 -3.47 5.50 -1.72
C PRO A 20 -3.84 5.89 -0.28
N ALA A 21 -5.11 6.24 -0.04
CA ALA A 21 -5.60 6.45 1.32
C ALA A 21 -5.68 5.12 2.10
N ALA A 22 -6.07 4.02 1.42
CA ALA A 22 -6.07 2.69 2.02
C ALA A 22 -4.65 2.25 2.42
N ALA A 23 -3.63 2.55 1.63
CA ALA A 23 -2.23 2.27 1.98
C ALA A 23 -1.80 2.94 3.30
N TRP A 24 -2.24 4.17 3.54
CA TRP A 24 -1.99 4.85 4.81
C TRP A 24 -2.65 4.15 5.98
N PHE A 25 -3.90 3.69 5.80
CA PHE A 25 -4.58 2.90 6.81
C PHE A 25 -3.85 1.58 7.08
N ASP A 26 -3.49 0.82 6.03
CA ASP A 26 -2.82 -0.47 6.17
C ASP A 26 -1.53 -0.35 6.98
N TYR A 27 -0.65 0.57 6.59
CA TYR A 27 0.61 0.76 7.30
C TYR A 27 0.41 1.25 8.73
N LEU A 28 -0.44 2.24 8.97
CA LEU A 28 -0.69 2.73 10.33
C LEU A 28 -1.30 1.65 11.21
N ASN A 29 -2.28 0.89 10.69
CA ASN A 29 -2.89 -0.20 11.44
C ASN A 29 -1.89 -1.31 11.76
N MET A 30 -1.06 -1.72 10.81
CA MET A 30 0.00 -2.71 11.04
C MET A 30 1.06 -2.22 12.02
N ARG A 31 1.46 -0.94 11.98
CA ARG A 31 2.49 -0.37 12.89
C ARG A 31 1.99 -0.16 14.31
N VAL A 32 0.69 0.03 14.49
CA VAL A 32 0.08 0.23 15.82
C VAL A 32 -0.39 -1.08 16.43
N ASN A 33 -1.01 -1.95 15.62
CA ASN A 33 -1.75 -3.11 16.12
C ASN A 33 -1.12 -4.46 15.72
N GLY A 34 -0.16 -4.43 14.82
CA GLY A 34 0.50 -5.61 14.28
C GLY A 34 -0.24 -6.25 13.09
N PRO A 35 0.47 -7.05 12.31
CA PRO A 35 -0.07 -7.66 11.10
C PRO A 35 -1.19 -8.68 11.39
N GLU A 36 -1.12 -9.43 12.49
CA GLU A 36 -2.17 -10.40 12.83
C GLU A 36 -3.52 -9.70 13.05
N PHE A 37 -3.55 -8.61 13.83
CA PHE A 37 -4.77 -7.85 14.02
C PHE A 37 -5.29 -7.25 12.70
N HIS A 38 -4.36 -6.71 11.89
CA HIS A 38 -4.70 -6.15 10.59
C HIS A 38 -5.37 -7.18 9.68
N ILE A 39 -4.80 -8.37 9.54
CA ILE A 39 -5.38 -9.46 8.74
C ILE A 39 -6.74 -9.91 9.28
N ASN A 40 -6.88 -10.05 10.59
CA ASN A 40 -8.14 -10.43 11.19
C ASN A 40 -9.25 -9.37 10.94
N LEU A 41 -8.87 -8.10 10.86
CA LEU A 41 -9.78 -7.03 10.46
C LEU A 41 -10.21 -7.18 9.00
N MET A 42 -9.28 -7.51 8.09
CA MET A 42 -9.56 -7.76 6.67
C MET A 42 -10.48 -8.98 6.47
N LEU A 43 -10.31 -10.02 7.29
CA LEU A 43 -11.15 -11.22 7.29
C LEU A 43 -12.51 -11.01 8.02
N GLY A 44 -12.78 -9.81 8.50
CA GLY A 44 -14.04 -9.49 9.18
C GLY A 44 -14.20 -10.10 10.57
N THR A 45 -13.15 -10.68 11.16
CA THR A 45 -13.18 -11.28 12.50
C THR A 45 -12.93 -10.29 13.62
N GLU A 46 -12.31 -9.16 13.32
CA GLU A 46 -12.16 -8.00 14.20
C GLU A 46 -13.12 -6.88 13.79
N LYS A 47 -13.31 -5.88 14.65
CA LYS A 47 -14.28 -4.81 14.46
C LYS A 47 -13.62 -3.50 14.07
N TYR A 48 -14.24 -2.73 13.18
CA TYR A 48 -13.74 -1.41 12.81
C TYR A 48 -13.94 -0.35 13.92
N ASP A 49 -14.93 -0.52 14.80
CA ASP A 49 -15.13 0.35 15.97
C ASP A 49 -14.28 -0.05 17.19
N ASP A 50 -13.34 -0.99 17.03
CA ASP A 50 -12.37 -1.35 18.07
C ASP A 50 -11.46 -0.14 18.39
N PRO A 51 -11.18 0.16 19.68
CA PRO A 51 -10.27 1.24 20.07
C PRO A 51 -8.88 1.15 19.44
N ARG A 52 -8.41 -0.05 19.06
CA ARG A 52 -7.14 -0.28 18.37
C ARG A 52 -7.17 0.33 16.97
N VAL A 53 -8.27 0.16 16.22
CA VAL A 53 -8.45 0.79 14.90
C VAL A 53 -8.48 2.30 15.05
N LYS A 54 -9.27 2.81 16.02
CA LYS A 54 -9.32 4.24 16.30
C LYS A 54 -7.93 4.82 16.58
N LYS A 55 -7.07 4.09 17.29
CA LYS A 55 -5.70 4.53 17.56
C LYS A 55 -4.86 4.73 16.29
N ALA A 56 -4.99 3.86 15.29
CA ALA A 56 -4.34 4.03 13.99
C ALA A 56 -4.84 5.30 13.27
N PHE A 57 -6.15 5.56 13.32
CA PHE A 57 -6.73 6.78 12.76
C PHE A 57 -6.30 8.05 13.52
N GLU A 58 -6.06 7.99 14.82
CA GLU A 58 -5.53 9.13 15.59
C GLU A 58 -4.12 9.53 15.12
N TYR A 59 -3.23 8.57 14.84
CA TYR A 59 -1.92 8.85 14.22
C TYR A 59 -2.07 9.46 12.83
N TRP A 60 -3.04 8.97 12.07
CA TRP A 60 -3.31 9.52 10.75
C TRP A 60 -3.84 10.95 10.82
N ALA A 61 -4.80 11.21 11.72
CA ALA A 61 -5.31 12.55 11.99
C ALA A 61 -4.19 13.53 12.36
N GLU A 62 -3.24 13.11 13.21
CA GLU A 62 -2.08 13.93 13.57
C GLU A 62 -1.29 14.40 12.34
N LEU A 63 -1.08 13.51 11.36
CA LEU A 63 -0.37 13.88 10.13
C LEU A 63 -1.19 14.84 9.25
N LEU A 64 -2.50 14.62 9.14
CA LEU A 64 -3.41 15.44 8.34
C LEU A 64 -3.62 16.82 8.96
N ASP A 65 -3.94 16.89 10.25
CA ASP A 65 -4.27 18.11 10.97
C ASP A 65 -3.05 19.04 11.11
N ASN A 66 -1.85 18.45 11.20
CA ASN A 66 -0.60 19.22 11.14
C ASN A 66 -0.26 19.69 9.72
N GLY A 67 -1.04 19.34 8.69
CA GLY A 67 -0.82 19.77 7.31
C GLY A 67 0.53 19.30 6.77
N TYR A 68 0.86 18.01 6.98
CA TYR A 68 2.10 17.43 6.44
C TYR A 68 1.93 16.92 5.02
N PHE A 69 0.70 16.81 4.53
CA PHE A 69 0.39 16.40 3.16
C PHE A 69 0.21 17.61 2.22
N ILE A 70 0.31 17.34 0.92
CA ILE A 70 -0.06 18.34 -0.08
C ILE A 70 -1.54 18.74 0.08
N GLU A 71 -1.83 19.99 -0.22
CA GLU A 71 -3.22 20.48 -0.26
C GLU A 71 -4.01 19.80 -1.40
N ASN A 72 -5.31 19.62 -1.19
CA ASN A 72 -6.23 19.07 -2.20
C ASN A 72 -5.83 17.67 -2.73
N ALA A 73 -5.27 16.80 -1.90
CA ALA A 73 -4.85 15.44 -2.27
C ALA A 73 -5.93 14.66 -3.03
N ALA A 74 -7.21 14.84 -2.69
CA ALA A 74 -8.35 14.21 -3.36
C ALA A 74 -8.56 14.65 -4.82
N SER A 75 -7.90 15.72 -5.28
CA SER A 75 -7.96 16.20 -6.65
C SER A 75 -6.93 15.55 -7.57
N TYR A 76 -5.95 14.87 -7.00
CA TYR A 76 -4.82 14.27 -7.70
C TYR A 76 -4.92 12.74 -7.71
N ASP A 77 -4.62 12.15 -8.87
CA ASP A 77 -4.25 10.74 -8.95
C ASP A 77 -2.84 10.51 -8.37
N TRP A 78 -2.47 9.26 -8.10
CA TRP A 78 -1.16 8.94 -7.55
C TRP A 78 0.01 9.39 -8.47
N GLN A 79 -0.21 9.42 -9.79
CA GLN A 79 0.78 9.92 -10.76
C GLN A 79 0.85 11.44 -10.82
N ASP A 80 -0.29 12.12 -10.60
CA ASP A 80 -0.39 13.58 -10.71
C ASP A 80 0.44 14.31 -9.64
N VAL A 81 0.80 13.63 -8.57
CA VAL A 81 1.61 14.19 -7.48
C VAL A 81 3.12 14.06 -7.68
N LEU A 82 3.58 13.27 -8.64
CA LEU A 82 5.01 13.09 -8.92
C LEU A 82 5.73 14.40 -9.27
N PRO A 83 5.12 15.35 -10.01
CA PRO A 83 5.74 16.65 -10.25
C PRO A 83 6.11 17.43 -8.99
N PHE A 84 5.41 17.23 -7.86
CA PHE A 84 5.79 17.86 -6.59
C PHE A 84 7.11 17.31 -6.05
N MET A 85 7.34 16.01 -6.22
CA MET A 85 8.61 15.38 -5.88
C MET A 85 9.73 15.83 -6.82
N LEU A 86 9.52 15.74 -8.12
CA LEU A 86 10.52 16.09 -9.15
C LEU A 86 10.92 17.57 -9.11
N GLN A 87 10.07 18.45 -8.58
CA GLN A 87 10.34 19.87 -8.40
C GLN A 87 10.85 20.21 -7.00
N GLU A 88 11.17 19.21 -6.17
CA GLU A 88 11.64 19.37 -4.80
C GLU A 88 10.66 20.13 -3.89
N LYS A 89 9.37 20.17 -4.25
CA LYS A 89 8.31 20.81 -3.47
C LYS A 89 7.81 19.92 -2.34
N ALA A 90 8.04 18.63 -2.45
CA ALA A 90 7.71 17.63 -1.44
C ALA A 90 8.81 16.58 -1.33
N ALA A 91 8.94 15.98 -0.14
CA ALA A 91 10.11 15.18 0.22
C ALA A 91 9.86 13.66 0.26
N MET A 92 8.66 13.21 0.60
CA MET A 92 8.37 11.79 0.84
C MET A 92 7.06 11.37 0.18
N TYR A 93 7.00 10.09 -0.20
CA TYR A 93 5.81 9.48 -0.78
C TYR A 93 5.65 8.04 -0.28
N LEU A 94 4.50 7.72 0.33
CA LEU A 94 4.14 6.32 0.60
C LEU A 94 3.63 5.72 -0.70
N MET A 95 4.47 4.91 -1.33
CA MET A 95 4.18 4.32 -2.64
C MET A 95 4.98 3.04 -2.85
N GLY A 96 4.44 2.15 -3.65
CA GLY A 96 5.15 0.95 -4.07
C GLY A 96 6.37 1.27 -4.95
N GLN A 97 7.32 0.35 -4.98
CA GLN A 97 8.59 0.50 -5.73
C GLN A 97 8.36 0.80 -7.21
N PHE A 98 7.23 0.41 -7.78
CA PHE A 98 6.85 0.71 -9.16
C PHE A 98 6.81 2.21 -9.49
N VAL A 99 6.76 3.09 -8.50
CA VAL A 99 6.84 4.55 -8.71
C VAL A 99 8.12 4.94 -9.44
N MET A 100 9.21 4.18 -9.25
CA MET A 100 10.49 4.43 -9.90
C MET A 100 10.42 4.32 -11.43
N ASP A 101 9.42 3.61 -11.98
CA ASP A 101 9.18 3.56 -13.44
C ASP A 101 8.72 4.91 -13.99
N SER A 102 8.09 5.73 -13.14
CA SER A 102 7.59 7.06 -13.51
C SER A 102 8.57 8.19 -13.19
N ILE A 103 9.71 7.88 -12.57
CA ILE A 103 10.79 8.84 -12.31
C ILE A 103 11.72 8.87 -13.54
N PRO A 104 12.01 10.05 -14.12
CA PRO A 104 13.00 10.18 -15.19
C PRO A 104 14.36 9.62 -14.79
N GLU A 105 15.07 8.97 -15.72
CA GLU A 105 16.32 8.28 -15.44
C GLU A 105 17.37 9.19 -14.80
N GLU A 106 17.44 10.45 -15.26
CA GLU A 106 18.34 11.47 -14.73
C GLU A 106 18.07 11.86 -13.28
N ASN A 107 16.84 11.64 -12.78
CA ASN A 107 16.45 11.97 -11.42
C ASN A 107 16.50 10.77 -10.46
N LYS A 108 16.61 9.54 -10.96
CA LYS A 108 16.51 8.33 -10.11
C LYS A 108 17.52 8.29 -8.98
N ALA A 109 18.72 8.86 -9.20
CA ALA A 109 19.76 8.91 -8.19
C ALA A 109 19.44 9.81 -6.99
N ASP A 110 18.46 10.70 -7.12
CA ASP A 110 18.03 11.63 -6.07
C ASP A 110 17.00 11.00 -5.12
N TYR A 111 16.51 9.79 -5.46
CA TYR A 111 15.48 9.09 -4.69
C TYR A 111 16.02 7.84 -4.04
N ASP A 112 15.57 7.61 -2.82
CA ASP A 112 15.89 6.41 -2.05
C ASP A 112 14.60 5.83 -1.43
N PHE A 113 14.69 4.59 -0.98
CA PHE A 113 13.59 3.84 -0.40
C PHE A 113 13.88 3.54 1.07
N PHE A 114 12.91 3.75 1.95
CA PHE A 114 13.01 3.41 3.36
C PHE A 114 11.72 2.77 3.87
N ARG A 115 11.85 1.99 4.93
CA ARG A 115 10.71 1.35 5.59
C ARG A 115 9.77 2.39 6.17
N PHE A 116 8.45 2.13 6.07
CA PHE A 116 7.48 2.93 6.81
C PHE A 116 7.87 2.96 8.30
N PRO A 117 7.88 4.13 8.95
CA PRO A 117 8.41 4.30 10.29
C PRO A 117 7.81 3.34 11.32
N ILE A 118 8.67 2.82 12.19
CA ILE A 118 8.24 2.02 13.34
C ILE A 118 7.61 2.95 14.38
N ILE A 119 6.38 2.65 14.79
CA ILE A 119 5.66 3.40 15.84
C ILE A 119 5.96 2.77 17.20
N ASP A 120 5.78 1.46 17.31
CA ASP A 120 6.11 0.69 18.53
C ASP A 120 7.07 -0.45 18.16
N PRO A 121 8.30 -0.46 18.69
CA PRO A 121 9.27 -1.51 18.40
C PRO A 121 8.90 -2.90 18.96
N ALA A 122 7.88 -2.99 19.81
CA ALA A 122 7.37 -4.27 20.32
C ALA A 122 6.36 -4.91 19.36
N VAL A 123 5.85 -4.17 18.38
CA VAL A 123 4.90 -4.66 17.38
C VAL A 123 5.67 -5.31 16.22
N PRO A 124 5.31 -6.54 15.80
CA PRO A 124 5.91 -7.19 14.64
C PRO A 124 5.77 -6.34 13.36
N ILE A 125 6.78 -6.42 12.51
CA ILE A 125 6.83 -5.62 11.28
C ILE A 125 6.03 -6.30 10.18
N GLY A 126 4.89 -5.72 9.80
CA GLY A 126 4.17 -6.04 8.57
C GLY A 126 4.58 -5.12 7.43
N GLU A 127 4.70 -5.64 6.22
CA GLU A 127 4.90 -4.85 4.99
C GLU A 127 3.84 -5.20 3.96
N ASP A 128 3.32 -4.18 3.26
CA ASP A 128 2.48 -4.41 2.10
C ASP A 128 3.33 -4.76 0.88
N ALA A 129 3.13 -5.94 0.35
CA ALA A 129 3.73 -6.37 -0.89
C ALA A 129 2.71 -7.13 -1.75
N PRO A 130 1.73 -6.41 -2.31
CA PRO A 130 0.69 -7.02 -3.10
C PRO A 130 1.27 -7.72 -4.32
N THR A 131 0.84 -8.96 -4.54
CA THR A 131 1.26 -9.78 -5.68
C THR A 131 0.11 -9.89 -6.66
N ASP A 132 0.34 -9.47 -7.91
CA ASP A 132 -0.62 -9.70 -8.98
C ASP A 132 -0.56 -11.14 -9.47
N GLY A 133 -1.73 -11.73 -9.76
CA GLY A 133 -1.85 -13.12 -10.17
C GLY A 133 -2.48 -13.28 -11.55
N TYR A 134 -2.05 -14.32 -12.26
CA TYR A 134 -2.69 -14.78 -13.49
C TYR A 134 -3.47 -16.05 -13.21
N PHE A 135 -4.70 -16.11 -13.68
CA PHE A 135 -5.62 -17.22 -13.44
C PHE A 135 -6.12 -17.81 -14.75
N ALA A 136 -6.35 -19.11 -14.78
CA ALA A 136 -7.08 -19.76 -15.86
C ALA A 136 -8.51 -20.07 -15.39
N ALA A 137 -9.49 -19.79 -16.22
CA ALA A 137 -10.88 -20.15 -15.93
C ALA A 137 -11.01 -21.69 -15.77
N ALA A 138 -11.81 -22.14 -14.79
CA ALA A 138 -12.01 -23.57 -14.55
C ALA A 138 -12.58 -24.32 -15.78
N ASN A 139 -13.35 -23.61 -16.61
CA ASN A 139 -13.96 -24.10 -17.84
C ASN A 139 -13.27 -23.55 -19.10
N ALA A 140 -11.97 -23.25 -19.03
CA ALA A 140 -11.22 -22.77 -20.19
C ALA A 140 -11.34 -23.75 -21.37
N PRO A 141 -11.48 -23.25 -22.62
CA PRO A 141 -11.61 -24.15 -23.80
C PRO A 141 -10.38 -25.05 -24.02
N HIS A 142 -9.20 -24.58 -23.56
CA HIS A 142 -7.93 -25.30 -23.69
C HIS A 142 -7.19 -25.34 -22.36
N PRO A 143 -7.64 -26.12 -21.36
CA PRO A 143 -7.11 -26.02 -19.98
C PRO A 143 -5.63 -26.38 -19.86
N GLU A 144 -5.16 -27.37 -20.64
CA GLU A 144 -3.74 -27.76 -20.61
C GLU A 144 -2.82 -26.68 -21.21
N ALA A 145 -3.25 -26.02 -22.28
CA ALA A 145 -2.51 -24.88 -22.84
C ALA A 145 -2.49 -23.71 -21.86
N ALA A 146 -3.59 -23.43 -21.17
CA ALA A 146 -3.64 -22.40 -20.13
C ALA A 146 -2.67 -22.70 -18.98
N LYS A 147 -2.63 -23.95 -18.48
CA LYS A 147 -1.67 -24.37 -17.43
C LYS A 147 -0.21 -24.21 -17.90
N GLN A 148 0.09 -24.62 -19.15
CA GLN A 148 1.43 -24.46 -19.72
C GLN A 148 1.82 -22.98 -19.79
N PHE A 149 0.89 -22.10 -20.19
CA PHE A 149 1.15 -20.67 -20.24
C PHE A 149 1.36 -20.07 -18.83
N LEU A 150 0.58 -20.47 -17.84
CA LEU A 150 0.78 -20.05 -16.46
C LEU A 150 2.16 -20.51 -15.93
N ALA A 151 2.54 -21.76 -16.19
CA ALA A 151 3.86 -22.27 -15.82
C ALA A 151 5.00 -21.49 -16.52
N PHE A 152 4.81 -21.13 -17.80
CA PHE A 152 5.73 -20.31 -18.55
C PHE A 152 5.89 -18.90 -17.93
N LEU A 153 4.77 -18.24 -17.57
CA LEU A 153 4.81 -16.92 -16.92
C LEU A 153 5.55 -16.94 -15.57
N GLY A 154 5.45 -18.03 -14.82
CA GLY A 154 6.18 -18.22 -13.55
C GLY A 154 7.62 -18.74 -13.71
N SER A 155 8.07 -19.02 -14.94
CA SER A 155 9.42 -19.54 -15.17
C SER A 155 10.51 -18.50 -14.85
N LYS A 156 11.71 -18.99 -14.52
CA LYS A 156 12.88 -18.14 -14.30
C LYS A 156 13.14 -17.20 -15.48
N GLU A 157 13.02 -17.71 -16.72
CA GLU A 157 13.26 -16.93 -17.94
C GLU A 157 12.32 -15.72 -18.03
N VAL A 158 11.01 -15.93 -17.89
CA VAL A 158 10.03 -14.85 -17.98
C VAL A 158 10.13 -13.90 -16.80
N GLN A 159 10.32 -14.43 -15.59
CA GLN A 159 10.46 -13.60 -14.40
C GLN A 159 11.75 -12.76 -14.42
N THR A 160 12.83 -13.28 -15.02
CA THR A 160 14.04 -12.48 -15.25
C THR A 160 13.75 -11.34 -16.25
N TYR A 161 13.10 -11.64 -17.38
CA TYR A 161 12.69 -10.62 -18.34
C TYR A 161 11.80 -9.53 -17.72
N VAL A 162 10.79 -9.93 -16.95
CA VAL A 162 9.90 -9.00 -16.24
C VAL A 162 10.68 -8.10 -15.28
N ALA A 163 11.64 -8.66 -14.55
CA ALA A 163 12.46 -7.91 -13.62
C ALA A 163 13.41 -6.94 -14.33
N GLU A 164 14.03 -7.36 -15.43
CA GLU A 164 15.00 -6.55 -16.18
C GLU A 164 14.32 -5.44 -17.01
N GLU A 165 13.22 -5.75 -17.69
CA GLU A 165 12.55 -4.81 -18.59
C GLU A 165 11.50 -3.93 -17.88
N LEU A 166 10.70 -4.55 -17.00
CA LEU A 166 9.59 -3.87 -16.31
C LEU A 166 9.97 -3.39 -14.90
N LYS A 167 11.21 -3.64 -14.46
CA LYS A 167 11.71 -3.23 -13.12
C LYS A 167 10.82 -3.69 -11.96
N ARG A 168 10.14 -4.82 -12.13
CA ARG A 168 9.28 -5.43 -11.10
C ARG A 168 10.06 -6.46 -10.29
N LEU A 169 9.73 -6.57 -9.00
CA LEU A 169 10.31 -7.63 -8.18
C LEU A 169 9.81 -8.99 -8.68
N PRO A 170 10.72 -9.95 -8.95
CA PRO A 170 10.31 -11.28 -9.39
C PRO A 170 9.71 -12.08 -8.23
N THR A 171 8.70 -12.89 -8.52
CA THR A 171 8.13 -13.84 -7.56
C THR A 171 8.83 -15.21 -7.60
N ASN A 172 9.65 -15.46 -8.64
CA ASN A 172 10.46 -16.67 -8.75
C ASN A 172 11.82 -16.48 -8.07
N THR A 173 12.09 -17.26 -7.03
CA THR A 173 13.30 -17.18 -6.22
C THR A 173 14.59 -17.64 -6.92
N GLU A 174 14.49 -18.22 -8.12
CA GLU A 174 15.64 -18.62 -8.94
C GLU A 174 16.21 -17.47 -9.78
N VAL A 175 15.52 -16.33 -9.84
CA VAL A 175 16.01 -15.15 -10.58
C VAL A 175 17.23 -14.57 -9.90
N ASP A 176 18.28 -14.33 -10.68
CA ASP A 176 19.48 -13.65 -10.18
C ASP A 176 19.20 -12.15 -10.05
N THR A 177 19.20 -11.65 -8.83
CA THR A 177 18.94 -10.25 -8.49
C THR A 177 20.20 -9.42 -8.31
N SER A 178 21.38 -10.00 -8.54
CA SER A 178 22.69 -9.35 -8.32
C SER A 178 22.89 -8.09 -9.15
N SER A 179 22.31 -8.04 -10.35
CA SER A 179 22.38 -6.91 -11.29
C SER A 179 21.26 -5.87 -11.10
N PHE A 180 20.35 -6.09 -10.13
CA PHE A 180 19.22 -5.18 -9.94
C PHE A 180 19.67 -3.81 -9.42
N PRO A 181 18.91 -2.73 -9.74
CA PRO A 181 19.13 -1.42 -9.14
C PRO A 181 19.16 -1.46 -7.61
N GLU A 182 19.94 -0.60 -7.00
CA GLU A 182 20.07 -0.57 -5.52
C GLU A 182 18.72 -0.36 -4.82
N ALA A 183 17.84 0.48 -5.37
CA ALA A 183 16.49 0.67 -4.83
C ALA A 183 15.67 -0.63 -4.83
N SER A 184 15.81 -1.49 -5.86
CA SER A 184 15.15 -2.79 -5.93
C SER A 184 15.71 -3.77 -4.90
N LYS A 185 17.03 -3.80 -4.74
CA LYS A 185 17.69 -4.63 -3.71
C LYS A 185 17.24 -4.21 -2.32
N LYS A 186 17.22 -2.92 -2.04
CA LYS A 186 16.75 -2.37 -0.77
C LYS A 186 15.29 -2.72 -0.48
N GLY A 187 14.41 -2.64 -1.48
CA GLY A 187 13.02 -3.09 -1.37
C GLY A 187 12.92 -4.59 -1.00
N MET A 188 13.71 -5.46 -1.66
CA MET A 188 13.77 -6.88 -1.31
C MET A 188 14.29 -7.13 0.11
N GLU A 189 15.30 -6.37 0.57
CA GLU A 189 15.82 -6.44 1.93
C GLU A 189 14.76 -6.03 2.97
N LEU A 190 13.97 -4.99 2.67
CA LEU A 190 12.88 -4.56 3.55
C LEU A 190 11.80 -5.64 3.69
N LEU A 191 11.44 -6.30 2.58
CA LEU A 191 10.49 -7.41 2.59
C LEU A 191 11.05 -8.63 3.32
N ALA A 192 12.32 -9.00 3.06
CA ALA A 192 12.97 -10.11 3.74
C ALA A 192 13.13 -9.89 5.25
N GLY A 193 13.21 -8.64 5.69
CA GLY A 193 13.29 -8.26 7.10
C GLY A 193 11.94 -7.97 7.75
N ALA A 194 10.81 -8.29 7.09
CA ALA A 194 9.48 -8.20 7.68
C ALA A 194 9.10 -9.51 8.38
N ASP A 195 8.34 -9.40 9.46
CA ASP A 195 7.78 -10.57 10.15
C ASP A 195 6.56 -11.12 9.40
N TYR A 196 5.91 -10.28 8.61
CA TYR A 196 4.72 -10.63 7.83
C TYR A 196 4.62 -9.78 6.55
N ILE A 197 4.12 -10.40 5.47
CA ILE A 197 3.79 -9.74 4.22
C ILE A 197 2.26 -9.72 4.08
N ALA A 198 1.69 -8.53 4.02
CA ALA A 198 0.26 -8.32 3.81
C ALA A 198 -0.05 -8.06 2.33
N GLN A 199 -1.28 -8.33 1.93
CA GLN A 199 -1.87 -7.80 0.72
C GLN A 199 -2.42 -6.39 0.99
N PHE A 200 -2.66 -5.65 -0.07
CA PHE A 200 -3.30 -4.34 0.00
C PHE A 200 -4.76 -4.48 0.46
N PHE A 201 -5.27 -3.50 1.19
CA PHE A 201 -6.64 -3.46 1.72
C PHE A 201 -7.71 -3.91 0.70
N ASP A 202 -7.66 -3.39 -0.52
CA ASP A 202 -8.62 -3.71 -1.57
C ASP A 202 -8.49 -5.12 -2.15
N ARG A 203 -7.49 -5.90 -1.71
CA ARG A 203 -7.21 -7.27 -2.15
C ARG A 203 -7.28 -8.29 -1.01
N ASP A 204 -7.22 -7.83 0.23
CA ASP A 204 -7.16 -8.69 1.42
C ASP A 204 -8.53 -8.85 2.11
N THR A 205 -9.52 -8.05 1.71
CA THR A 205 -10.91 -8.16 2.17
C THR A 205 -11.87 -8.45 1.02
N THR A 206 -13.17 -8.57 1.32
CA THR A 206 -14.18 -8.78 0.27
C THR A 206 -14.30 -7.55 -0.62
N PRO A 207 -14.67 -7.68 -1.91
CA PRO A 207 -14.83 -6.53 -2.80
C PRO A 207 -15.82 -5.48 -2.27
N GLU A 208 -16.89 -5.92 -1.61
CA GLU A 208 -17.88 -5.02 -1.00
C GLU A 208 -17.27 -4.25 0.17
N MET A 209 -16.53 -4.91 1.05
CA MET A 209 -15.87 -4.25 2.18
C MET A 209 -14.76 -3.33 1.71
N ALA A 210 -14.02 -3.71 0.66
CA ALA A 210 -12.99 -2.88 0.04
C ALA A 210 -13.55 -1.56 -0.47
N GLU A 211 -14.70 -1.59 -1.17
CA GLU A 211 -15.39 -0.37 -1.65
C GLU A 211 -15.77 0.55 -0.48
N LYS A 212 -16.40 -0.03 0.56
CA LYS A 212 -16.84 0.73 1.75
C LYS A 212 -15.65 1.33 2.51
N GLY A 213 -14.61 0.54 2.75
CA GLY A 213 -13.42 0.98 3.48
C GLY A 213 -12.67 2.08 2.75
N MET A 214 -12.40 1.91 1.45
CA MET A 214 -11.71 2.94 0.66
C MET A 214 -12.48 4.26 0.61
N ALA A 215 -13.82 4.21 0.49
CA ALA A 215 -14.65 5.41 0.54
C ALA A 215 -14.59 6.10 1.93
N ALA A 216 -14.60 5.31 2.99
CA ALA A 216 -14.50 5.81 4.36
C ALA A 216 -13.13 6.44 4.65
N PHE A 217 -12.04 5.83 4.18
CA PHE A 217 -10.68 6.38 4.34
C PHE A 217 -10.51 7.69 3.57
N GLN A 218 -11.09 7.80 2.39
CA GLN A 218 -11.09 9.04 1.63
C GLN A 218 -11.95 10.13 2.33
N ALA A 219 -13.09 9.77 2.92
CA ALA A 219 -13.90 10.68 3.71
C ALA A 219 -13.14 11.18 4.95
N PHE A 220 -12.46 10.28 5.66
CA PHE A 220 -11.62 10.62 6.79
C PHE A 220 -10.46 11.55 6.41
N TRP A 221 -9.82 11.31 5.26
CA TRP A 221 -8.77 12.19 4.74
C TRP A 221 -9.23 13.63 4.61
N ASN A 222 -10.47 13.83 4.19
CA ASN A 222 -11.05 15.17 4.01
C ASN A 222 -11.57 15.82 5.31
N ASP A 223 -11.94 15.00 6.31
CA ASP A 223 -12.47 15.48 7.59
C ASP A 223 -12.15 14.50 8.72
N THR A 224 -11.06 14.75 9.42
CA THR A 224 -10.56 13.94 10.55
C THR A 224 -11.49 13.95 11.76
N THR A 225 -12.39 14.94 11.87
CA THR A 225 -13.33 15.06 12.99
C THR A 225 -14.42 13.99 12.97
N GLN A 226 -14.60 13.31 11.84
CA GLN A 226 -15.62 12.28 11.62
C GLN A 226 -15.21 10.87 12.07
N ILE A 227 -14.05 10.70 12.71
CA ILE A 227 -13.47 9.39 13.04
C ILE A 227 -14.48 8.43 13.69
N ASP A 228 -15.20 8.85 14.73
CA ASP A 228 -16.12 7.99 15.44
C ASP A 228 -17.33 7.57 14.59
N THR A 229 -17.82 8.48 13.76
CA THR A 229 -18.93 8.20 12.82
C THR A 229 -18.47 7.23 11.74
N ILE A 230 -17.31 7.48 11.15
CA ILE A 230 -16.74 6.63 10.09
C ILE A 230 -16.50 5.20 10.59
N LEU A 231 -15.89 5.03 11.75
CA LEU A 231 -15.61 3.71 12.31
C LEU A 231 -16.90 2.97 12.69
N ALA A 232 -17.91 3.67 13.26
CA ALA A 232 -19.20 3.07 13.56
C ALA A 232 -19.96 2.64 12.29
N ASP A 233 -19.87 3.42 11.21
CA ASP A 233 -20.53 3.08 9.95
C ASP A 233 -19.80 1.93 9.25
N LEU A 234 -18.45 1.91 9.24
CA LEU A 234 -17.67 0.77 8.75
C LEU A 234 -17.98 -0.53 9.50
N GLU A 235 -18.15 -0.46 10.83
CA GLU A 235 -18.52 -1.65 11.62
C GLU A 235 -19.90 -2.17 11.23
N LYS A 236 -20.88 -1.30 10.97
CA LYS A 236 -22.20 -1.73 10.47
C LYS A 236 -22.09 -2.45 9.13
N GLU A 237 -21.32 -1.89 8.19
CA GLU A 237 -21.09 -2.52 6.88
C GLU A 237 -20.38 -3.86 7.03
N ARG A 238 -19.29 -3.93 7.83
CA ARG A 238 -18.61 -5.19 8.14
C ARG A 238 -19.58 -6.24 8.67
N ALA A 239 -20.39 -5.87 9.68
CA ALA A 239 -21.32 -6.79 10.30
C ALA A 239 -22.38 -7.32 9.32
N LEU A 240 -22.80 -6.51 8.33
CA LEU A 240 -23.74 -6.93 7.29
C LEU A 240 -23.07 -7.83 6.23
N ILE A 241 -21.89 -7.46 5.77
CA ILE A 241 -21.17 -8.17 4.70
C ILE A 241 -20.76 -9.56 5.18
N PHE A 242 -20.06 -9.65 6.30
CA PHE A 242 -19.54 -10.92 6.81
C PHE A 242 -20.57 -11.79 7.55
N ALA A 243 -21.78 -11.30 7.81
CA ALA A 243 -22.89 -12.15 8.29
C ALA A 243 -23.60 -12.88 7.16
N ALA A 244 -23.37 -12.48 5.90
CA ALA A 244 -23.99 -13.09 4.72
C ALA A 244 -23.16 -14.24 4.12
N GLU A 245 -21.93 -14.45 4.59
CA GLU A 245 -21.04 -15.56 4.26
C GLU A 245 -21.22 -16.74 5.23
#